data_54c87ee6d865194143b61097bd896667
#
_entry.id   54c87ee6d865194143b61097bd896667
#
_cell.length_a   1.000
_cell.length_b   1.000
_cell.length_c   1.000
_cell.angle_alpha   90.00
_cell.angle_beta   90.00
_cell.angle_gamma   90.00
#
_symmetry.space_group_name_H-M   'P 1'
#
loop_
_entity.id
_entity.type
_entity.pdbx_description
1 polymer ?
#
loop_
_entity_poly.entity_id
_entity_poly.type
_entity_poly.pdbx_seq_one_letter_code
_entity_poly.pdbx_strand_id
1 'polypeptide(L)'
;MNVRKYLFILLLIVALTAHAQQQAPLKIWTGTAERASNVTLTPYIPKGATANCPAVIVCPGGSYHWLDTRIEGEGVAKWLNSQGIAAFVLRYRVAGVWAFISHYRLFVRGRRQPDMLRDVQRSIQLVREGATTWSINPQAVGVMGFSAGGHLAVASATYASTNYLSPLGIVPKVSVRPDFVAALYPVVTLTDKRYVHRRSRKGILGEWGKCNKKLKDSLSLERHIPANCPPVFIVHCDDDPIVSPGNSRLLDSALTSRRIPHQYIRYNTGGHGFGASEVKGSAQSRRWREAFVSWLNNSALPLVRDTADRQNKKIEKL
;
A
#
# COMPACT_ATOMS: atom_id res chain seq x y z
N MET A 1 56.62 -5.96 44.47
CA MET A 1 56.29 -5.05 43.35
C MET A 1 55.19 -5.70 42.53
N ASN A 2 53.94 -5.32 42.88
CA ASN A 2 52.69 -5.96 42.32
C ASN A 2 52.26 -5.27 41.07
N VAL A 3 52.33 -5.98 39.94
CA VAL A 3 51.79 -5.52 38.65
C VAL A 3 50.33 -5.98 38.62
N ARG A 4 49.41 -5.06 38.89
CA ARG A 4 47.95 -5.28 38.71
C ARG A 4 47.66 -5.34 37.22
N LYS A 5 47.33 -6.51 36.72
CA LYS A 5 46.79 -6.74 35.36
C LYS A 5 45.40 -6.15 35.33
N TYR A 6 45.24 -5.03 34.63
CA TYR A 6 43.92 -4.54 34.24
C TYR A 6 43.43 -5.38 33.04
N LEU A 7 42.49 -6.29 33.38
CA LEU A 7 41.76 -7.03 32.38
C LEU A 7 40.64 -6.08 31.87
N PHE A 8 40.93 -5.43 30.74
CA PHE A 8 39.90 -4.72 29.95
C PHE A 8 39.01 -5.78 29.33
N ILE A 9 37.86 -6.04 29.95
CA ILE A 9 36.74 -6.74 29.32
C ILE A 9 36.14 -5.76 28.31
N LEU A 10 36.58 -5.89 27.06
CA LEU A 10 35.93 -5.23 25.92
C LEU A 10 34.58 -5.88 25.74
N LEU A 11 33.54 -5.31 26.38
CA LEU A 11 32.16 -5.64 26.07
C LEU A 11 31.89 -5.16 24.62
N LEU A 12 32.10 -6.09 23.68
CA LEU A 12 31.61 -5.92 22.31
C LEU A 12 30.10 -5.93 22.39
N ILE A 13 29.50 -4.75 22.55
CA ILE A 13 28.08 -4.54 22.29
C ILE A 13 27.94 -4.69 20.78
N VAL A 14 27.73 -5.90 20.31
CA VAL A 14 27.20 -6.17 18.98
C VAL A 14 25.78 -5.60 19.03
N ALA A 15 25.64 -4.35 18.63
CA ALA A 15 24.35 -3.82 18.26
C ALA A 15 23.87 -4.73 17.13
N LEU A 16 23.02 -5.68 17.48
CA LEU A 16 22.26 -6.49 16.53
C LEU A 16 21.34 -5.49 15.81
N THR A 17 21.89 -4.82 14.80
CA THR A 17 21.08 -4.08 13.84
C THR A 17 20.10 -5.09 13.28
N ALA A 18 18.84 -4.92 13.63
CA ALA A 18 17.74 -5.72 13.11
C ALA A 18 17.64 -5.44 11.60
N HIS A 19 18.48 -6.11 10.82
CA HIS A 19 18.41 -6.01 9.37
C HIS A 19 17.14 -6.73 8.94
N ALA A 20 16.28 -6.00 8.24
CA ALA A 20 15.14 -6.57 7.55
C ALA A 20 15.64 -7.73 6.66
N GLN A 21 15.13 -8.93 6.89
CA GLN A 21 15.48 -10.08 6.06
C GLN A 21 14.67 -10.01 4.78
N GLN A 22 15.23 -9.34 3.77
CA GLN A 22 14.67 -9.36 2.43
C GLN A 22 14.78 -10.78 1.87
N GLN A 23 13.64 -11.30 1.42
CA GLN A 23 13.58 -12.59 0.73
C GLN A 23 13.58 -12.41 -0.79
N ALA A 24 13.75 -13.52 -1.53
CA ALA A 24 13.68 -13.50 -2.98
C ALA A 24 12.30 -13.02 -3.46
N PRO A 25 12.22 -12.17 -4.49
CA PRO A 25 10.96 -11.71 -5.04
C PRO A 25 10.11 -12.87 -5.60
N LEU A 26 8.84 -12.92 -5.21
CA LEU A 26 7.85 -13.87 -5.72
C LEU A 26 7.27 -13.33 -7.02
N LYS A 27 7.29 -14.10 -8.08
CA LYS A 27 6.54 -13.83 -9.32
C LYS A 27 5.08 -14.25 -9.10
N ILE A 28 4.21 -13.29 -8.80
CA ILE A 28 2.85 -13.58 -8.31
C ILE A 28 1.93 -14.27 -9.32
N TRP A 29 2.28 -14.25 -10.59
CA TRP A 29 1.50 -14.87 -11.68
C TRP A 29 2.03 -16.23 -12.13
N THR A 30 3.08 -16.77 -11.49
CA THR A 30 3.60 -18.10 -11.81
C THR A 30 2.51 -19.17 -11.64
N GLY A 31 2.39 -20.08 -12.61
CA GLY A 31 1.39 -21.15 -12.59
C GLY A 31 -0.05 -20.71 -12.91
N THR A 32 -0.23 -19.49 -13.43
CA THR A 32 -1.54 -18.97 -13.85
C THR A 32 -1.58 -18.71 -15.36
N ALA A 33 -2.76 -18.43 -15.89
CA ALA A 33 -2.94 -18.02 -17.29
C ALA A 33 -2.38 -16.59 -17.58
N GLU A 34 -2.14 -15.78 -16.55
CA GLU A 34 -1.59 -14.45 -16.68
C GLU A 34 -0.07 -14.49 -16.93
N ARG A 35 0.39 -13.81 -17.98
CA ARG A 35 1.80 -13.83 -18.41
C ARG A 35 2.60 -12.59 -17.97
N ALA A 36 2.26 -11.99 -16.85
CA ALA A 36 2.93 -10.80 -16.32
C ALA A 36 4.16 -11.16 -15.46
N SER A 37 5.22 -11.70 -16.09
CA SER A 37 6.43 -12.21 -15.41
C SER A 37 7.22 -11.16 -14.64
N ASN A 38 7.01 -9.88 -14.91
CA ASN A 38 7.68 -8.75 -14.25
C ASN A 38 6.92 -8.21 -13.02
N VAL A 39 5.74 -8.78 -12.70
CA VAL A 39 5.01 -8.46 -11.48
C VAL A 39 5.56 -9.31 -10.35
N THR A 40 6.08 -8.65 -9.34
CA THR A 40 6.72 -9.33 -8.20
C THR A 40 6.24 -8.77 -6.88
N LEU A 41 6.24 -9.63 -5.88
CA LEU A 41 6.00 -9.31 -4.49
C LEU A 41 7.26 -9.69 -3.70
N THR A 42 7.93 -8.70 -3.12
CA THR A 42 9.17 -8.93 -2.38
C THR A 42 8.89 -8.90 -0.88
N PRO A 43 9.02 -10.05 -0.17
CA PRO A 43 8.82 -10.10 1.27
C PRO A 43 9.99 -9.47 2.02
N TYR A 44 9.65 -8.72 3.07
CA TYR A 44 10.54 -8.21 4.11
C TYR A 44 9.94 -8.63 5.45
N ILE A 45 10.53 -9.61 6.09
CA ILE A 45 9.98 -10.19 7.32
C ILE A 45 10.83 -9.73 8.51
N PRO A 46 10.21 -9.16 9.58
CA PRO A 46 10.97 -8.75 10.74
C PRO A 46 11.56 -9.96 11.46
N LYS A 47 12.75 -9.80 12.01
CA LYS A 47 13.38 -10.86 12.81
C LYS A 47 12.51 -11.15 14.03
N GLY A 48 12.20 -12.41 14.27
CA GLY A 48 11.33 -12.82 15.36
C GLY A 48 9.84 -12.61 15.11
N ALA A 49 9.40 -12.50 13.85
CA ALA A 49 7.99 -12.45 13.49
C ALA A 49 7.23 -13.65 14.11
N THR A 50 6.02 -13.39 14.58
CA THR A 50 5.12 -14.40 15.16
C THR A 50 3.79 -14.39 14.41
N ALA A 51 2.93 -15.39 14.66
CA ALA A 51 1.60 -15.46 14.06
C ALA A 51 0.70 -14.23 14.34
N ASN A 52 1.10 -13.34 15.24
CA ASN A 52 0.42 -12.07 15.52
C ASN A 52 1.00 -10.88 14.75
N CYS A 53 2.10 -11.07 13.99
CA CYS A 53 2.75 -10.01 13.24
C CYS A 53 1.81 -9.46 12.16
N PRO A 54 1.45 -8.17 12.16
CA PRO A 54 0.68 -7.58 11.08
C PRO A 54 1.52 -7.49 9.80
N ALA A 55 0.86 -7.48 8.64
CA ALA A 55 1.50 -7.42 7.35
C ALA A 55 0.99 -6.24 6.51
N VAL A 56 1.87 -5.62 5.76
CA VAL A 56 1.56 -4.48 4.87
C VAL A 56 2.06 -4.76 3.47
N ILE A 57 1.15 -4.77 2.50
CA ILE A 57 1.51 -4.74 1.08
C ILE A 57 1.78 -3.29 0.70
N VAL A 58 3.00 -3.00 0.26
CA VAL A 58 3.46 -1.65 -0.07
C VAL A 58 3.36 -1.43 -1.58
N CYS A 59 2.58 -0.44 -1.99
CA CYS A 59 2.36 -0.04 -3.37
C CYS A 59 3.08 1.30 -3.65
N PRO A 60 4.29 1.30 -4.24
CA PRO A 60 5.01 2.52 -4.57
C PRO A 60 4.26 3.42 -5.54
N GLY A 61 4.52 4.72 -5.51
CA GLY A 61 4.01 5.69 -6.48
C GLY A 61 4.78 5.67 -7.81
N GLY A 62 4.45 6.62 -8.68
CA GLY A 62 5.07 6.76 -10.00
C GLY A 62 4.06 7.02 -11.11
N SER A 63 2.92 7.63 -10.77
CA SER A 63 1.89 8.08 -11.72
C SER A 63 1.32 6.97 -12.62
N TYR A 64 1.42 5.70 -12.23
CA TYR A 64 1.10 4.52 -13.05
C TYR A 64 1.94 4.38 -14.33
N HIS A 65 3.05 5.11 -14.44
CA HIS A 65 4.01 4.96 -15.54
C HIS A 65 5.30 4.25 -15.11
N TRP A 66 5.70 4.44 -13.86
CA TRP A 66 6.85 3.78 -13.22
C TRP A 66 6.56 3.50 -11.75
N LEU A 67 7.53 2.98 -11.02
CA LEU A 67 7.44 2.71 -9.58
C LEU A 67 8.69 3.24 -8.87
N ASP A 68 8.51 4.09 -7.84
CA ASP A 68 9.59 4.47 -6.93
C ASP A 68 9.82 3.36 -5.89
N THR A 69 10.40 2.26 -6.35
CA THR A 69 10.64 1.08 -5.50
C THR A 69 11.68 1.31 -4.42
N ARG A 70 12.52 2.35 -4.54
CA ARG A 70 13.58 2.63 -3.56
C ARG A 70 13.04 3.37 -2.33
N ILE A 71 12.43 4.52 -2.51
CA ILE A 71 12.00 5.39 -1.38
C ILE A 71 10.63 4.97 -0.86
N GLU A 72 9.68 4.70 -1.77
CA GLU A 72 8.29 4.35 -1.44
C GLU A 72 8.05 2.84 -1.40
N GLY A 73 9.06 2.03 -1.70
CA GLY A 73 9.04 0.58 -1.60
C GLY A 73 9.98 0.04 -0.54
N GLU A 74 11.25 -0.19 -0.91
CA GLU A 74 12.27 -0.81 -0.04
C GLU A 74 12.51 -0.01 1.25
N GLY A 75 12.64 1.31 1.16
CA GLY A 75 12.82 2.18 2.33
C GLY A 75 11.67 2.05 3.32
N VAL A 76 10.43 2.01 2.82
CA VAL A 76 9.23 1.82 3.62
C VAL A 76 9.20 0.42 4.25
N ALA A 77 9.54 -0.63 3.48
CA ALA A 77 9.56 -1.99 3.97
C ALA A 77 10.58 -2.20 5.10
N LYS A 78 11.78 -1.64 4.94
CA LYS A 78 12.83 -1.67 5.99
C LYS A 78 12.37 -0.96 7.26
N TRP A 79 11.74 0.21 7.09
CA TRP A 79 11.18 0.94 8.23
C TRP A 79 10.06 0.14 8.92
N LEU A 80 9.08 -0.41 8.18
CA LEU A 80 8.02 -1.25 8.75
C LEU A 80 8.59 -2.43 9.54
N ASN A 81 9.63 -3.09 9.00
CA ASN A 81 10.31 -4.19 9.68
C ASN A 81 10.95 -3.75 11.00
N SER A 82 11.53 -2.56 11.07
CA SER A 82 12.09 -2.03 12.33
C SER A 82 11.01 -1.79 13.40
N GLN A 83 9.74 -1.72 12.98
CA GLN A 83 8.56 -1.60 13.86
C GLN A 83 7.89 -2.95 14.14
N GLY A 84 8.50 -4.08 13.75
CA GLY A 84 7.91 -5.41 13.93
C GLY A 84 6.75 -5.72 12.98
N ILE A 85 6.63 -5.01 11.87
CA ILE A 85 5.57 -5.17 10.87
C ILE A 85 6.16 -5.84 9.63
N ALA A 86 5.59 -6.96 9.18
CA ALA A 86 5.98 -7.58 7.91
C ALA A 86 5.56 -6.69 6.73
N ALA A 87 6.43 -6.58 5.73
CA ALA A 87 6.15 -5.77 4.56
C ALA A 87 6.36 -6.59 3.28
N PHE A 88 5.54 -6.32 2.28
CA PHE A 88 5.58 -6.96 0.98
C PHE A 88 5.56 -5.89 -0.10
N VAL A 89 6.71 -5.61 -0.72
CA VAL A 89 6.79 -4.58 -1.78
C VAL A 89 6.26 -5.13 -3.08
N LEU A 90 5.16 -4.56 -3.55
CA LEU A 90 4.51 -4.95 -4.79
C LEU A 90 5.03 -4.12 -5.98
N ARG A 91 5.68 -4.79 -6.93
CA ARG A 91 5.95 -4.22 -8.25
C ARG A 91 4.76 -4.53 -9.16
N TYR A 92 3.71 -3.73 -9.05
CA TYR A 92 2.50 -3.91 -9.86
C TYR A 92 2.69 -3.42 -11.30
N ARG A 93 1.80 -3.83 -12.19
CA ARG A 93 1.80 -3.41 -13.60
C ARG A 93 1.59 -1.91 -13.74
N VAL A 94 2.42 -1.29 -14.55
CA VAL A 94 2.34 0.12 -14.90
C VAL A 94 2.42 0.27 -16.41
N ALA A 95 2.00 1.42 -16.92
CA ALA A 95 2.02 1.70 -18.36
C ALA A 95 3.43 1.64 -18.97
N GLY A 96 4.46 1.99 -18.17
CA GLY A 96 5.85 2.03 -18.59
C GLY A 96 6.30 3.39 -19.11
N VAL A 97 7.61 3.63 -19.05
CA VAL A 97 8.23 4.91 -19.46
C VAL A 97 8.01 5.19 -20.95
N TRP A 98 8.06 4.16 -21.80
CA TRP A 98 7.78 4.31 -23.22
C TRP A 98 6.37 4.79 -23.51
N ALA A 99 5.39 4.32 -22.75
CA ALA A 99 4.01 4.83 -22.85
C ALA A 99 3.91 6.30 -22.44
N PHE A 100 4.73 6.75 -21.50
CA PHE A 100 4.82 8.16 -21.13
C PHE A 100 5.44 9.01 -22.24
N ILE A 101 6.55 8.57 -22.84
CA ILE A 101 7.28 9.30 -23.89
C ILE A 101 6.50 9.32 -25.21
N SER A 102 5.97 8.17 -25.66
CA SER A 102 5.26 8.04 -26.93
C SER A 102 3.82 8.55 -26.89
N HIS A 103 3.38 9.09 -25.77
CA HIS A 103 1.99 9.49 -25.55
C HIS A 103 0.95 8.40 -25.87
N TYR A 104 1.32 7.12 -25.77
CA TYR A 104 0.49 5.93 -26.11
C TYR A 104 0.03 5.85 -27.57
N ARG A 105 0.62 6.63 -28.48
CA ARG A 105 0.05 6.78 -29.83
C ARG A 105 0.37 5.64 -30.79
N LEU A 106 1.46 4.90 -30.62
CA LEU A 106 1.89 4.00 -31.68
C LEU A 106 2.04 2.52 -31.33
N PHE A 107 2.55 2.11 -30.15
CA PHE A 107 2.92 0.70 -29.98
C PHE A 107 2.69 0.10 -28.59
N VAL A 108 2.35 0.88 -27.59
CA VAL A 108 2.25 0.35 -26.24
C VAL A 108 0.80 0.29 -25.82
N ARG A 109 0.20 -0.88 -25.90
CA ARG A 109 -0.98 -1.20 -25.10
C ARG A 109 -0.53 -1.26 -23.65
N GLY A 110 -0.31 -0.09 -23.05
CA GLY A 110 0.14 0.01 -21.67
C GLY A 110 -0.80 -0.75 -20.75
N ARG A 111 -0.25 -1.23 -19.65
CA ARG A 111 -1.00 -1.89 -18.60
C ARG A 111 -1.98 -0.90 -17.99
N ARG A 112 -3.26 -1.26 -17.95
CA ARG A 112 -4.37 -0.41 -17.56
C ARG A 112 -5.23 -1.12 -16.52
N GLN A 113 -6.18 -0.38 -15.96
CA GLN A 113 -7.26 -0.99 -15.21
C GLN A 113 -7.95 -2.09 -16.04
N PRO A 114 -8.19 -3.33 -15.51
CA PRO A 114 -8.08 -3.70 -14.10
C PRO A 114 -6.74 -4.37 -13.68
N ASP A 115 -5.70 -4.33 -14.51
CA ASP A 115 -4.45 -5.06 -14.25
C ASP A 115 -3.84 -4.76 -12.88
N MET A 116 -3.79 -3.49 -12.46
CA MET A 116 -3.24 -3.07 -11.18
C MET A 116 -4.07 -3.61 -10.00
N LEU A 117 -5.40 -3.64 -10.14
CA LEU A 117 -6.30 -4.22 -9.13
C LEU A 117 -6.14 -5.74 -9.04
N ARG A 118 -5.94 -6.42 -10.17
CA ARG A 118 -5.60 -7.86 -10.17
C ARG A 118 -4.32 -8.12 -9.41
N ASP A 119 -3.30 -7.30 -9.65
CA ASP A 119 -2.00 -7.47 -8.99
C ASP A 119 -2.10 -7.30 -7.47
N VAL A 120 -2.82 -6.28 -6.98
CA VAL A 120 -2.97 -6.08 -5.54
C VAL A 120 -3.87 -7.14 -4.89
N GLN A 121 -4.96 -7.56 -5.54
CA GLN A 121 -5.81 -8.64 -5.02
C GLN A 121 -5.06 -9.97 -4.97
N ARG A 122 -4.27 -10.28 -6.02
CA ARG A 122 -3.43 -11.48 -6.02
C ARG A 122 -2.38 -11.43 -4.91
N SER A 123 -1.81 -10.25 -4.65
CA SER A 123 -0.86 -10.07 -3.55
C SER A 123 -1.51 -10.29 -2.18
N ILE A 124 -2.70 -9.74 -1.94
CA ILE A 124 -3.46 -9.97 -0.69
C ILE A 124 -3.74 -11.46 -0.52
N GLN A 125 -4.19 -12.15 -1.58
CA GLN A 125 -4.43 -13.59 -1.57
C GLN A 125 -3.17 -14.35 -1.16
N LEU A 126 -2.05 -14.12 -1.85
CA LEU A 126 -0.80 -14.85 -1.60
C LEU A 126 -0.24 -14.59 -0.21
N VAL A 127 -0.31 -13.33 0.28
CA VAL A 127 0.15 -12.97 1.63
C VAL A 127 -0.67 -13.71 2.69
N ARG A 128 -1.99 -13.79 2.55
CA ARG A 128 -2.85 -14.52 3.48
C ARG A 128 -2.64 -16.03 3.40
N GLU A 129 -2.55 -16.59 2.19
CA GLU A 129 -2.32 -18.02 1.99
C GLU A 129 -0.93 -18.45 2.51
N GLY A 130 0.08 -17.58 2.42
CA GLY A 130 1.42 -17.82 2.93
C GLY A 130 1.65 -17.40 4.39
N ALA A 131 0.60 -17.06 5.14
CA ALA A 131 0.71 -16.50 6.50
C ALA A 131 1.54 -17.35 7.46
N THR A 132 1.40 -18.68 7.41
CA THR A 132 2.20 -19.60 8.22
C THR A 132 3.67 -19.57 7.84
N THR A 133 3.99 -19.54 6.54
CA THR A 133 5.37 -19.47 6.02
C THR A 133 6.10 -18.23 6.49
N TRP A 134 5.40 -17.09 6.60
CA TRP A 134 5.99 -15.80 7.00
C TRP A 134 5.72 -15.44 8.46
N SER A 135 5.08 -16.33 9.23
CA SER A 135 4.73 -16.08 10.63
C SER A 135 4.00 -14.74 10.81
N ILE A 136 2.96 -14.51 10.01
CA ILE A 136 2.14 -13.29 10.05
C ILE A 136 0.69 -13.62 10.40
N ASN A 137 -0.04 -12.59 10.85
CA ASN A 137 -1.47 -12.70 11.10
C ASN A 137 -2.25 -12.52 9.78
N PRO A 138 -2.93 -13.56 9.25
CA PRO A 138 -3.71 -13.45 8.02
C PRO A 138 -4.93 -12.54 8.15
N GLN A 139 -5.34 -12.18 9.36
CA GLN A 139 -6.44 -11.25 9.64
C GLN A 139 -5.97 -9.82 9.90
N ALA A 140 -4.67 -9.54 9.72
CA ALA A 140 -4.08 -8.21 9.88
C ALA A 140 -3.22 -7.85 8.66
N VAL A 141 -3.77 -7.99 7.46
CA VAL A 141 -3.10 -7.71 6.18
C VAL A 141 -3.65 -6.42 5.59
N GLY A 142 -2.86 -5.35 5.64
CA GLY A 142 -3.21 -4.05 5.07
C GLY A 142 -2.52 -3.75 3.75
N VAL A 143 -2.98 -2.68 3.09
CA VAL A 143 -2.35 -2.14 1.89
C VAL A 143 -1.96 -0.69 2.14
N MET A 144 -0.68 -0.38 1.97
CA MET A 144 -0.13 0.98 2.05
C MET A 144 0.30 1.43 0.67
N GLY A 145 -0.04 2.65 0.30
CA GLY A 145 0.39 3.16 -1.01
C GLY A 145 0.69 4.65 -1.00
N PHE A 146 1.49 5.05 -1.98
CA PHE A 146 2.05 6.38 -2.12
C PHE A 146 1.63 6.99 -3.46
N SER A 147 1.13 8.22 -3.50
CA SER A 147 0.77 8.89 -4.75
C SER A 147 -0.23 8.07 -5.59
N ALA A 148 0.15 7.64 -6.79
CA ALA A 148 -0.62 6.70 -7.61
C ALA A 148 -0.79 5.32 -6.92
N GLY A 149 0.21 4.86 -6.16
CA GLY A 149 0.09 3.67 -5.31
C GLY A 149 -0.91 3.87 -4.18
N GLY A 150 -1.06 5.10 -3.65
CA GLY A 150 -2.10 5.47 -2.70
C GLY A 150 -3.50 5.34 -3.29
N HIS A 151 -3.68 5.71 -4.56
CA HIS A 151 -4.91 5.43 -5.30
C HIS A 151 -5.17 3.91 -5.39
N LEU A 152 -4.15 3.11 -5.71
CA LEU A 152 -4.28 1.66 -5.79
C LEU A 152 -4.63 1.04 -4.41
N ALA A 153 -4.03 1.54 -3.33
CA ALA A 153 -4.33 1.09 -1.98
C ALA A 153 -5.81 1.36 -1.60
N VAL A 154 -6.31 2.56 -1.85
CA VAL A 154 -7.74 2.88 -1.62
C VAL A 154 -8.63 2.07 -2.55
N ALA A 155 -8.26 1.91 -3.83
CA ALA A 155 -9.01 1.11 -4.81
C ALA A 155 -9.13 -0.36 -4.39
N SER A 156 -8.10 -0.94 -3.74
CA SER A 156 -8.14 -2.31 -3.23
C SER A 156 -9.24 -2.53 -2.18
N ALA A 157 -9.54 -1.51 -1.38
CA ALA A 157 -10.65 -1.53 -0.43
C ALA A 157 -11.99 -1.20 -1.09
N THR A 158 -12.00 -0.20 -1.98
CA THR A 158 -13.21 0.24 -2.67
C THR A 158 -13.85 -0.88 -3.50
N TYR A 159 -13.01 -1.68 -4.16
CA TYR A 159 -13.46 -2.75 -5.07
C TYR A 159 -13.22 -4.16 -4.51
N ALA A 160 -13.09 -4.29 -3.21
CA ALA A 160 -12.84 -5.58 -2.56
C ALA A 160 -13.96 -6.62 -2.75
N SER A 161 -15.20 -6.18 -2.97
CA SER A 161 -16.34 -7.06 -3.27
C SER A 161 -16.32 -7.64 -4.68
N THR A 162 -15.52 -7.09 -5.59
CA THR A 162 -15.37 -7.58 -6.96
C THR A 162 -14.14 -8.46 -7.06
N ASN A 163 -14.32 -9.73 -7.41
CA ASN A 163 -13.20 -10.63 -7.66
C ASN A 163 -12.63 -10.40 -9.07
N TYR A 164 -11.61 -9.56 -9.18
CA TYR A 164 -10.90 -9.30 -10.44
C TYR A 164 -10.02 -10.46 -10.90
N LEU A 165 -9.81 -11.48 -10.07
CA LEU A 165 -9.04 -12.69 -10.40
C LEU A 165 -9.90 -13.75 -11.11
N SER A 166 -11.22 -13.70 -10.94
CA SER A 166 -12.18 -14.67 -11.53
C SER A 166 -12.03 -14.83 -13.04
N PRO A 167 -11.85 -13.77 -13.87
CA PRO A 167 -11.64 -13.92 -15.31
C PRO A 167 -10.36 -14.68 -15.68
N LEU A 168 -9.45 -14.89 -14.72
CA LEU A 168 -8.21 -15.65 -14.88
C LEU A 168 -8.33 -17.08 -14.33
N GLY A 169 -9.54 -17.52 -13.98
CA GLY A 169 -9.79 -18.81 -13.38
C GLY A 169 -9.32 -18.97 -11.93
N ILE A 170 -9.02 -17.83 -11.26
CA ILE A 170 -8.53 -17.85 -9.86
C ILE A 170 -9.69 -17.53 -8.93
N VAL A 171 -10.01 -18.49 -8.05
CA VAL A 171 -10.99 -18.33 -6.98
C VAL A 171 -10.25 -18.36 -5.64
N PRO A 172 -9.97 -17.20 -5.01
CA PRO A 172 -9.30 -17.15 -3.73
C PRO A 172 -10.09 -17.88 -2.64
N LYS A 173 -9.41 -18.69 -1.83
CA LYS A 173 -10.01 -19.32 -0.63
C LYS A 173 -9.99 -18.38 0.59
N VAL A 174 -9.35 -17.23 0.44
CA VAL A 174 -9.19 -16.19 1.47
C VAL A 174 -9.78 -14.88 0.96
N SER A 175 -10.11 -13.98 1.88
CA SER A 175 -10.57 -12.64 1.52
C SER A 175 -9.48 -11.87 0.78
N VAL A 176 -9.84 -11.20 -0.32
CA VAL A 176 -8.98 -10.25 -1.05
C VAL A 176 -9.20 -8.79 -0.61
N ARG A 177 -10.07 -8.57 0.39
CA ARG A 177 -10.27 -7.27 1.02
C ARG A 177 -9.12 -7.02 2.01
N PRO A 178 -8.44 -5.87 1.95
CA PRO A 178 -7.47 -5.51 2.99
C PRO A 178 -8.18 -5.29 4.34
N ASP A 179 -7.46 -5.49 5.45
CA ASP A 179 -8.00 -5.26 6.80
C ASP A 179 -7.87 -3.79 7.21
N PHE A 180 -6.94 -3.07 6.61
CA PHE A 180 -6.76 -1.61 6.74
C PHE A 180 -6.05 -1.06 5.51
N VAL A 181 -6.15 0.26 5.31
CA VAL A 181 -5.49 0.97 4.21
C VAL A 181 -4.70 2.16 4.75
N ALA A 182 -3.52 2.40 4.19
CA ALA A 182 -2.77 3.63 4.39
C ALA A 182 -2.50 4.31 3.04
N ALA A 183 -2.94 5.54 2.88
CA ALA A 183 -2.84 6.31 1.66
C ALA A 183 -2.05 7.61 1.90
N LEU A 184 -0.82 7.66 1.38
CA LEU A 184 0.07 8.79 1.56
C LEU A 184 0.08 9.65 0.29
N TYR A 185 -0.25 10.93 0.46
CA TYR A 185 -0.42 11.90 -0.64
C TYR A 185 -1.10 11.31 -1.89
N PRO A 186 -2.25 10.61 -1.69
CA PRO A 186 -2.85 9.80 -2.73
C PRO A 186 -3.43 10.63 -3.86
N VAL A 187 -3.38 10.11 -5.07
CA VAL A 187 -4.36 10.45 -6.09
C VAL A 187 -5.69 9.81 -5.68
N VAL A 188 -6.81 10.51 -5.85
CA VAL A 188 -8.14 10.02 -5.47
C VAL A 188 -9.14 10.25 -6.59
N THR A 189 -9.28 11.50 -7.04
CA THR A 189 -10.23 11.85 -8.11
C THR A 189 -9.58 11.80 -9.49
N LEU A 190 -10.30 11.25 -10.46
CA LEU A 190 -9.96 11.32 -11.88
C LEU A 190 -10.92 12.24 -12.66
N THR A 191 -11.95 12.76 -12.01
CA THR A 191 -13.02 13.58 -12.62
C THR A 191 -12.94 15.05 -12.23
N ASP A 192 -12.67 15.39 -10.97
CA ASP A 192 -12.64 16.79 -10.50
C ASP A 192 -11.47 17.54 -11.14
N LYS A 193 -11.79 18.51 -11.99
CA LYS A 193 -10.80 19.29 -12.74
C LYS A 193 -9.87 20.11 -11.86
N ARG A 194 -10.27 20.46 -10.63
CA ARG A 194 -9.48 21.26 -9.68
C ARG A 194 -8.32 20.46 -9.09
N TYR A 195 -8.52 19.13 -8.88
CA TYR A 195 -7.60 18.30 -8.11
C TYR A 195 -7.00 17.14 -8.88
N VAL A 196 -7.51 16.85 -10.09
CA VAL A 196 -7.06 15.70 -10.89
C VAL A 196 -5.57 15.76 -11.21
N HIS A 197 -4.83 14.74 -10.84
CA HIS A 197 -3.47 14.54 -11.31
C HIS A 197 -3.48 13.93 -12.72
N ARG A 198 -3.33 14.78 -13.75
CA ARG A 198 -3.52 14.41 -15.15
C ARG A 198 -2.59 13.28 -15.61
N ARG A 199 -1.35 13.22 -15.09
CA ARG A 199 -0.38 12.17 -15.42
C ARG A 199 -0.85 10.82 -14.91
N SER A 200 -1.26 10.70 -13.64
CA SER A 200 -1.78 9.44 -13.08
C SER A 200 -3.06 8.99 -13.79
N ARG A 201 -3.96 9.92 -14.09
CA ARG A 201 -5.16 9.62 -14.90
C ARG A 201 -4.79 9.03 -16.26
N LYS A 202 -3.81 9.58 -16.94
CA LYS A 202 -3.32 9.06 -18.22
C LYS A 202 -2.67 7.68 -18.06
N GLY A 203 -1.88 7.48 -16.99
CA GLY A 203 -1.21 6.21 -16.71
C GLY A 203 -2.18 5.05 -16.48
N ILE A 204 -3.22 5.26 -15.68
CA ILE A 204 -4.18 4.19 -15.38
C ILE A 204 -5.21 3.95 -16.48
N LEU A 205 -5.63 4.99 -17.21
CA LEU A 205 -6.69 4.90 -18.22
C LEU A 205 -6.16 4.74 -19.66
N GLY A 206 -4.92 5.15 -19.91
CA GLY A 206 -4.37 5.31 -21.26
C GLY A 206 -4.92 6.54 -21.97
N GLU A 207 -4.43 6.78 -23.17
CA GLU A 207 -4.77 7.98 -23.95
C GLU A 207 -6.26 8.07 -24.29
N TRP A 208 -6.84 6.97 -24.75
CA TRP A 208 -8.25 6.90 -25.12
C TRP A 208 -9.18 6.80 -23.91
N GLY A 209 -8.79 6.05 -22.88
CA GLY A 209 -9.58 5.87 -21.67
C GLY A 209 -9.79 7.17 -20.89
N LYS A 210 -8.84 8.12 -20.97
CA LYS A 210 -8.96 9.43 -20.31
C LYS A 210 -10.17 10.26 -20.79
N CYS A 211 -10.72 9.96 -21.97
CA CYS A 211 -11.91 10.61 -22.52
C CYS A 211 -13.20 9.92 -22.07
N ASN A 212 -13.14 8.67 -21.60
CA ASN A 212 -14.29 7.91 -21.14
C ASN A 212 -14.77 8.43 -19.77
N LYS A 213 -15.95 9.08 -19.75
CA LYS A 213 -16.52 9.66 -18.54
C LYS A 213 -16.86 8.59 -17.48
N LYS A 214 -17.45 7.46 -17.90
CA LYS A 214 -17.81 6.34 -17.00
C LYS A 214 -16.58 5.73 -16.34
N LEU A 215 -15.51 5.49 -17.11
CA LEU A 215 -14.27 4.93 -16.60
C LEU A 215 -13.53 5.91 -15.66
N LYS A 216 -13.54 7.20 -15.93
CA LYS A 216 -13.03 8.21 -14.97
C LYS A 216 -13.84 8.23 -13.69
N ASP A 217 -15.15 8.19 -13.82
CA ASP A 217 -16.04 8.17 -12.67
C ASP A 217 -15.80 6.95 -11.81
N SER A 218 -15.78 5.75 -12.40
CA SER A 218 -15.57 4.49 -11.66
C SER A 218 -14.22 4.40 -10.96
N LEU A 219 -13.24 5.24 -11.31
CA LEU A 219 -11.92 5.30 -10.66
C LEU A 219 -11.69 6.62 -9.90
N SER A 220 -12.74 7.40 -9.69
CA SER A 220 -12.78 8.52 -8.75
C SER A 220 -13.27 8.00 -7.41
N LEU A 221 -12.33 7.56 -6.58
CA LEU A 221 -12.59 6.67 -5.43
C LEU A 221 -13.46 7.33 -4.36
N GLU A 222 -13.39 8.64 -4.22
CA GLU A 222 -14.23 9.44 -3.31
C GLU A 222 -15.73 9.25 -3.57
N ARG A 223 -16.10 8.79 -4.74
CA ARG A 223 -17.49 8.59 -5.16
C ARG A 223 -18.01 7.17 -4.89
N HIS A 224 -17.12 6.24 -4.59
CA HIS A 224 -17.42 4.79 -4.56
C HIS A 224 -17.02 4.10 -3.26
N ILE A 225 -16.82 4.85 -2.16
CA ILE A 225 -16.46 4.25 -0.86
C ILE A 225 -17.62 3.32 -0.40
N PRO A 226 -17.37 2.01 -0.24
CA PRO A 226 -18.39 1.07 0.20
C PRO A 226 -18.63 1.17 1.71
N ALA A 227 -19.82 0.76 2.16
CA ALA A 227 -20.19 0.81 3.59
C ALA A 227 -19.28 -0.08 4.48
N ASN A 228 -18.70 -1.14 3.89
CA ASN A 228 -17.78 -2.04 4.57
C ASN A 228 -16.28 -1.72 4.28
N CYS A 229 -15.98 -0.47 3.88
CA CYS A 229 -14.59 -0.05 3.71
C CYS A 229 -13.81 -0.27 5.02
N PRO A 230 -12.59 -0.84 4.97
CA PRO A 230 -11.78 -1.00 6.17
C PRO A 230 -11.31 0.37 6.71
N PRO A 231 -10.74 0.42 7.93
CA PRO A 231 -10.14 1.65 8.45
C PRO A 231 -9.07 2.22 7.51
N VAL A 232 -9.04 3.56 7.37
CA VAL A 232 -8.14 4.25 6.44
C VAL A 232 -7.27 5.28 7.16
N PHE A 233 -5.96 5.25 6.90
CA PHE A 233 -5.00 6.27 7.32
C PHE A 233 -4.61 7.12 6.12
N ILE A 234 -4.67 8.45 6.27
CA ILE A 234 -4.39 9.39 5.18
C ILE A 234 -3.35 10.41 5.64
N VAL A 235 -2.37 10.69 4.80
CA VAL A 235 -1.38 11.75 5.02
C VAL A 235 -1.23 12.60 3.77
N HIS A 236 -1.17 13.93 3.93
CA HIS A 236 -0.85 14.85 2.83
C HIS A 236 -0.17 16.11 3.36
N CYS A 237 0.72 16.69 2.56
CA CYS A 237 1.31 17.99 2.82
C CYS A 237 0.56 19.08 2.05
N ASP A 238 0.31 20.24 2.68
CA ASP A 238 -0.42 21.34 2.04
C ASP A 238 0.38 21.98 0.90
N ASP A 239 1.70 21.88 0.95
CA ASP A 239 2.65 22.39 -0.05
C ASP A 239 3.00 21.38 -1.16
N ASP A 240 2.21 20.30 -1.32
CA ASP A 240 2.43 19.29 -2.36
C ASP A 240 2.25 19.90 -3.77
N PRO A 241 3.34 20.02 -4.58
CA PRO A 241 3.27 20.63 -5.91
C PRO A 241 2.86 19.65 -7.00
N ILE A 242 2.71 18.36 -6.70
CA ILE A 242 2.48 17.30 -7.68
C ILE A 242 1.04 16.80 -7.63
N VAL A 243 0.57 16.39 -6.46
CA VAL A 243 -0.79 15.92 -6.24
C VAL A 243 -1.49 16.88 -5.28
N SER A 244 -2.52 17.57 -5.78
CA SER A 244 -3.26 18.53 -4.95
C SER A 244 -3.78 17.89 -3.65
N PRO A 245 -3.56 18.50 -2.48
CA PRO A 245 -4.14 18.04 -1.20
C PRO A 245 -5.67 17.94 -1.22
N GLY A 246 -6.31 18.55 -2.20
CA GLY A 246 -7.74 18.38 -2.49
C GLY A 246 -8.15 16.92 -2.70
N ASN A 247 -7.26 16.07 -3.20
CA ASN A 247 -7.51 14.62 -3.30
C ASN A 247 -7.77 13.99 -1.94
N SER A 248 -6.89 14.24 -0.96
CA SER A 248 -7.05 13.71 0.40
C SER A 248 -8.26 14.31 1.11
N ARG A 249 -8.56 15.59 0.90
CA ARG A 249 -9.78 16.22 1.44
C ARG A 249 -11.06 15.59 0.88
N LEU A 250 -11.10 15.25 -0.41
CA LEU A 250 -12.23 14.54 -1.00
C LEU A 250 -12.40 13.14 -0.41
N LEU A 251 -11.30 12.41 -0.19
CA LEU A 251 -11.33 11.09 0.42
C LEU A 251 -11.80 11.16 1.87
N ASP A 252 -11.26 12.06 2.67
CA ASP A 252 -11.65 12.33 4.06
C ASP A 252 -13.15 12.61 4.18
N SER A 253 -13.67 13.54 3.35
CA SER A 253 -15.10 13.86 3.31
C SER A 253 -15.95 12.65 2.94
N ALA A 254 -15.51 11.83 1.98
CA ALA A 254 -16.24 10.63 1.57
C ALA A 254 -16.27 9.56 2.67
N LEU A 255 -15.16 9.34 3.36
CA LEU A 255 -15.07 8.42 4.49
C LEU A 255 -15.93 8.89 5.67
N THR A 256 -15.87 10.18 6.00
CA THR A 256 -16.71 10.80 7.05
C THR A 256 -18.20 10.61 6.74
N SER A 257 -18.63 10.91 5.52
CA SER A 257 -20.03 10.78 5.11
C SER A 257 -20.55 9.34 5.20
N ARG A 258 -19.66 8.36 5.02
CA ARG A 258 -19.95 6.92 5.13
C ARG A 258 -19.72 6.35 6.53
N ARG A 259 -19.27 7.18 7.48
CA ARG A 259 -18.93 6.77 8.86
C ARG A 259 -17.86 5.68 8.90
N ILE A 260 -16.93 5.70 7.94
CA ILE A 260 -15.80 4.79 7.92
C ILE A 260 -14.74 5.28 8.92
N PRO A 261 -14.22 4.43 9.82
CA PRO A 261 -13.12 4.80 10.70
C PRO A 261 -11.90 5.22 9.90
N HIS A 262 -11.40 6.43 10.13
CA HIS A 262 -10.22 6.92 9.43
C HIS A 262 -9.51 8.01 10.23
N GLN A 263 -8.24 8.24 9.88
CA GLN A 263 -7.45 9.37 10.40
C GLN A 263 -6.81 10.10 9.23
N TYR A 264 -7.04 11.39 9.13
CA TYR A 264 -6.39 12.24 8.15
C TYR A 264 -5.42 13.22 8.84
N ILE A 265 -4.13 13.11 8.49
CA ILE A 265 -3.08 14.00 8.99
C ILE A 265 -2.63 14.93 7.87
N ARG A 266 -2.70 16.22 8.15
CA ARG A 266 -2.20 17.27 7.28
C ARG A 266 -0.92 17.83 7.87
N TYR A 267 0.10 17.96 7.04
CA TYR A 267 1.32 18.67 7.37
C TYR A 267 1.41 19.94 6.52
N ASN A 268 1.88 21.03 7.10
CA ASN A 268 2.00 22.30 6.36
C ASN A 268 3.06 22.17 5.25
N THR A 269 4.15 21.46 5.53
CA THR A 269 5.29 21.32 4.61
C THR A 269 5.77 19.89 4.50
N GLY A 270 6.37 19.56 3.35
CA GLY A 270 6.94 18.23 3.07
C GLY A 270 6.88 17.85 1.61
N GLY A 271 6.08 18.55 0.81
CA GLY A 271 5.96 18.29 -0.62
C GLY A 271 5.41 16.92 -0.95
N HIS A 272 5.98 16.29 -1.99
CA HIS A 272 5.54 15.01 -2.54
C HIS A 272 6.67 13.99 -2.61
N GLY A 273 6.34 12.69 -2.54
CA GLY A 273 7.30 11.61 -2.82
C GLY A 273 8.35 11.41 -1.72
N PHE A 274 8.04 11.76 -0.46
CA PHE A 274 8.99 11.63 0.64
C PHE A 274 9.10 10.18 1.15
N GLY A 275 8.06 9.33 1.01
CA GLY A 275 8.08 7.93 1.46
C GLY A 275 8.68 7.77 2.86
N ALA A 276 9.64 6.84 3.01
CA ALA A 276 10.42 6.67 4.24
C ALA A 276 11.82 7.31 4.16
N SER A 277 12.00 8.34 3.34
CA SER A 277 13.28 9.02 3.18
C SER A 277 13.65 9.85 4.41
N GLU A 278 14.94 9.82 4.79
CA GLU A 278 15.48 10.69 5.84
C GLU A 278 15.84 12.09 5.32
N VAL A 279 16.00 12.24 4.01
CA VAL A 279 16.41 13.51 3.38
C VAL A 279 15.28 14.21 2.63
N LYS A 280 14.32 13.47 2.08
CA LYS A 280 13.14 14.04 1.43
C LYS A 280 12.04 14.36 2.44
N GLY A 281 11.21 15.33 2.10
CA GLY A 281 10.17 15.83 2.98
C GLY A 281 10.71 16.82 4.02
N SER A 282 9.88 17.17 4.98
CA SER A 282 10.20 18.04 6.12
C SER A 282 10.28 17.21 7.42
N ALA A 283 10.78 17.85 8.50
CA ALA A 283 10.71 17.24 9.83
C ALA A 283 9.25 16.92 10.23
N GLN A 284 8.30 17.77 9.82
CA GLN A 284 6.87 17.52 10.07
C GLN A 284 6.38 16.28 9.32
N SER A 285 6.59 16.25 7.99
CA SER A 285 6.05 15.16 7.17
C SER A 285 6.64 13.79 7.54
N ARG A 286 7.91 13.74 7.97
CA ARG A 286 8.54 12.47 8.42
C ARG A 286 7.87 11.85 9.65
N ARG A 287 7.13 12.63 10.46
CA ARG A 287 6.35 12.14 11.61
C ARG A 287 5.16 11.26 11.22
N TRP A 288 4.85 11.14 9.93
CA TRP A 288 3.81 10.21 9.48
C TRP A 288 4.08 8.77 9.92
N ARG A 289 5.35 8.41 10.05
CA ARG A 289 5.79 7.05 10.42
C ARG A 289 5.32 6.68 11.83
N GLU A 290 5.61 7.54 12.80
CA GLU A 290 5.18 7.33 14.20
C GLU A 290 3.64 7.40 14.31
N ALA A 291 3.04 8.34 13.59
CA ALA A 291 1.59 8.48 13.57
C ALA A 291 0.90 7.24 12.98
N PHE A 292 1.45 6.65 11.92
CA PHE A 292 0.92 5.41 11.34
C PHE A 292 1.02 4.24 12.33
N VAL A 293 2.15 4.04 12.99
CA VAL A 293 2.31 2.96 13.97
C VAL A 293 1.34 3.13 15.14
N SER A 294 1.21 4.37 15.65
CA SER A 294 0.25 4.68 16.69
C SER A 294 -1.20 4.40 16.26
N TRP A 295 -1.59 4.86 15.07
CA TRP A 295 -2.92 4.58 14.51
C TRP A 295 -3.16 3.09 14.27
N LEU A 296 -2.18 2.38 13.73
CA LEU A 296 -2.30 0.95 13.47
C LEU A 296 -2.60 0.18 14.75
N ASN A 297 -1.83 0.42 15.81
CA ASN A 297 -1.93 -0.30 17.07
C ASN A 297 -3.18 0.09 17.89
N ASN A 298 -3.53 1.38 17.91
CA ASN A 298 -4.57 1.90 18.80
C ASN A 298 -5.95 2.01 18.12
N SER A 299 -6.01 1.96 16.80
CA SER A 299 -7.27 2.16 16.07
C SER A 299 -7.56 1.03 15.09
N ALA A 300 -6.67 0.72 14.14
CA ALA A 300 -6.97 -0.21 13.08
C ALA A 300 -7.01 -1.68 13.56
N LEU A 301 -5.97 -2.15 14.23
CA LEU A 301 -5.90 -3.55 14.70
C LEU A 301 -6.97 -3.91 15.72
N PRO A 302 -7.35 -3.08 16.70
CA PRO A 302 -8.48 -3.35 17.57
C PRO A 302 -9.79 -3.54 16.82
N LEU A 303 -10.10 -2.69 15.83
CA LEU A 303 -11.31 -2.81 15.00
C LEU A 303 -11.31 -4.09 14.15
N VAL A 304 -10.14 -4.52 13.67
CA VAL A 304 -9.98 -5.77 12.92
C VAL A 304 -10.27 -6.97 13.81
N ARG A 305 -9.76 -7.01 15.06
CA ARG A 305 -10.01 -8.07 16.03
C ARG A 305 -11.48 -8.17 16.40
N ASP A 306 -12.13 -7.05 16.71
CA ASP A 306 -13.55 -7.01 17.04
C ASP A 306 -14.43 -7.55 15.91
N THR A 307 -14.05 -7.27 14.66
CA THR A 307 -14.77 -7.75 13.48
C THR A 307 -14.63 -9.27 13.32
N ALA A 308 -13.43 -9.80 13.51
CA ALA A 308 -13.15 -11.24 13.45
C ALA A 308 -13.92 -12.01 14.54
N ASP A 309 -13.91 -11.51 15.78
CA ASP A 309 -14.62 -12.13 16.90
C ASP A 309 -16.13 -12.16 16.68
N ARG A 310 -16.70 -11.11 16.12
CA ARG A 310 -18.13 -11.07 15.75
C ARG A 310 -18.50 -12.07 14.66
N GLN A 311 -17.62 -12.26 13.67
CA GLN A 311 -17.83 -13.24 12.60
C GLN A 311 -17.76 -14.68 13.13
N ASN A 312 -16.78 -14.99 13.97
CA ASN A 312 -16.65 -16.31 14.60
C ASN A 312 -17.85 -16.67 15.47
N LYS A 313 -18.32 -15.74 16.31
CA LYS A 313 -19.54 -15.92 17.12
C LYS A 313 -20.82 -16.13 16.30
N LYS A 314 -20.83 -15.63 15.05
CA LYS A 314 -21.99 -15.84 14.15
C LYS A 314 -21.94 -17.22 13.49
N ILE A 315 -20.76 -17.73 13.21
CA ILE A 315 -20.56 -19.09 12.65
C ILE A 315 -20.86 -20.16 13.70
N GLU A 316 -20.47 -19.95 14.96
CA GLU A 316 -20.74 -20.88 16.07
C GLU A 316 -22.23 -21.01 16.44
N LYS A 317 -23.07 -20.08 15.96
CA LYS A 317 -24.51 -20.07 16.19
C LYS A 317 -25.35 -20.63 15.02
N LEU A 318 -24.70 -21.06 13.95
CA LEU A 318 -25.28 -21.73 12.77
C LEU A 318 -24.99 -23.23 12.77
#